data_6387a9b1a4037dc9e59a244b3976015b
#
_entry.id   6387a9b1a4037dc9e59a244b3976015b
#
_cell.length_a   1.000
_cell.length_b   1.000
_cell.length_c   1.000
_cell.angle_alpha   90.00
_cell.angle_beta   90.00
_cell.angle_gamma   90.00
#
_symmetry.space_group_name_H-M   'P 1'
#
loop_
_entity.id
_entity.type
_entity.pdbx_description
1 polymer ?
#
loop_
_entity_poly.entity_id
_entity_poly.type
_entity_poly.pdbx_seq_one_letter_code
_entity_poly.pdbx_strand_id
1 'polypeptide(L)'
;MEGKINLSENPNPTVNALKAHLSLNVRNVDQSIQFYRKMLGIEPSKVRTGYAKFDVHNPPLNLSLNESSVSGGGGALSHLGIQVSSTEDVLATRQKWNDAGLLTRDEMQTSCCYAVQDKTWVSDPDGNEWEVFVVLQDNLAESTSCCGVTEETCATPLTRIQMVE
;
A
#
# COMPACT_ATOMS: atom_id res chain seq x y z
N MET A 1 0.32 -11.89 -38.16
CA MET A 1 -0.70 -12.72 -37.43
C MET A 1 -0.42 -12.48 -35.95
N GLU A 2 -1.21 -11.60 -35.34
CA GLU A 2 -1.12 -11.34 -33.91
C GLU A 2 -1.87 -12.42 -33.15
N GLY A 3 -1.13 -13.26 -32.46
CA GLY A 3 -1.71 -14.29 -31.57
C GLY A 3 -2.38 -13.62 -30.38
N LYS A 4 -3.71 -13.58 -30.38
CA LYS A 4 -4.49 -13.22 -29.18
C LYS A 4 -4.24 -14.30 -28.12
N ILE A 5 -3.56 -13.92 -27.04
CA ILE A 5 -3.45 -14.78 -25.86
C ILE A 5 -4.87 -14.84 -25.25
N ASN A 6 -5.50 -16.00 -25.37
CA ASN A 6 -6.79 -16.26 -24.75
C ASN A 6 -6.57 -16.57 -23.27
N LEU A 7 -6.85 -15.59 -22.38
CA LEU A 7 -6.70 -15.71 -20.92
C LEU A 7 -7.86 -16.50 -20.26
N SER A 8 -8.75 -17.12 -21.03
CA SER A 8 -9.97 -17.76 -20.50
C SER A 8 -9.78 -19.20 -20.01
N GLU A 9 -8.61 -19.81 -20.22
CA GLU A 9 -8.35 -21.17 -19.70
C GLU A 9 -7.14 -21.13 -18.77
N ASN A 10 -7.41 -20.89 -17.47
CA ASN A 10 -6.41 -21.09 -16.43
C ASN A 10 -6.39 -22.59 -16.05
N PRO A 11 -5.43 -23.40 -16.54
CA PRO A 11 -5.39 -24.84 -16.28
C PRO A 11 -4.99 -25.18 -14.84
N ASN A 12 -4.71 -24.15 -14.01
CA ASN A 12 -4.33 -24.35 -12.62
C ASN A 12 -5.56 -24.59 -11.74
N PRO A 13 -5.47 -25.50 -10.77
CA PRO A 13 -6.56 -25.71 -9.82
C PRO A 13 -6.89 -24.41 -9.10
N THR A 14 -8.16 -24.11 -8.91
CA THR A 14 -8.63 -22.94 -8.17
C THR A 14 -8.12 -23.02 -6.73
N VAL A 15 -7.28 -22.09 -6.33
CA VAL A 15 -6.81 -21.96 -4.96
C VAL A 15 -7.77 -21.07 -4.18
N ASN A 16 -8.32 -21.57 -3.08
CA ASN A 16 -9.16 -20.79 -2.18
C ASN A 16 -8.26 -19.95 -1.24
N ALA A 17 -7.83 -18.80 -1.70
CA ALA A 17 -7.10 -17.85 -0.86
C ALA A 17 -8.03 -17.24 0.20
N LEU A 18 -7.59 -17.23 1.46
CA LEU A 18 -8.38 -16.68 2.57
C LEU A 18 -8.05 -15.22 2.82
N LYS A 19 -6.76 -14.88 2.93
CA LYS A 19 -6.26 -13.55 3.28
C LYS A 19 -4.86 -13.33 2.72
N ALA A 20 -4.53 -12.06 2.46
CA ALA A 20 -3.14 -11.66 2.35
C ALA A 20 -2.46 -11.76 3.73
N HIS A 21 -1.17 -12.08 3.76
CA HIS A 21 -0.36 -12.04 4.98
C HIS A 21 0.81 -11.09 4.78
N LEU A 22 0.88 -10.09 5.66
CA LEU A 22 2.00 -9.15 5.76
C LEU A 22 2.70 -9.33 7.10
N SER A 23 4.02 -9.31 7.09
CA SER A 23 4.84 -9.41 8.28
C SER A 23 5.85 -8.26 8.28
N LEU A 24 5.71 -7.35 9.23
CA LEU A 24 6.57 -6.17 9.36
C LEU A 24 7.53 -6.35 10.53
N ASN A 25 8.78 -5.98 10.32
CA ASN A 25 9.74 -5.79 11.40
C ASN A 25 9.57 -4.37 11.96
N VAL A 26 9.41 -4.26 13.27
CA VAL A 26 9.19 -3.00 13.98
C VAL A 26 10.22 -2.83 15.09
N ARG A 27 10.62 -1.59 15.40
CA ARG A 27 11.58 -1.29 16.45
C ARG A 27 11.02 -1.51 17.86
N ASN A 28 9.72 -1.25 18.01
CA ASN A 28 9.01 -1.39 19.28
C ASN A 28 7.59 -1.87 19.02
N VAL A 29 7.32 -3.11 19.41
CA VAL A 29 6.02 -3.74 19.14
C VAL A 29 4.87 -3.07 19.87
N ASP A 30 5.08 -2.52 21.08
CA ASP A 30 4.04 -1.87 21.86
C ASP A 30 3.62 -0.52 21.22
N GLN A 31 4.57 0.25 20.70
CA GLN A 31 4.27 1.48 19.95
C GLN A 31 3.53 1.15 18.66
N SER A 32 3.96 0.13 17.94
CA SER A 32 3.32 -0.29 16.70
C SER A 32 1.90 -0.84 16.97
N ILE A 33 1.67 -1.58 18.06
CA ILE A 33 0.32 -1.98 18.48
C ILE A 33 -0.58 -0.74 18.64
N GLN A 34 -0.11 0.31 19.33
CA GLN A 34 -0.91 1.53 19.55
C GLN A 34 -1.27 2.21 18.22
N PHE A 35 -0.33 2.26 17.28
CA PHE A 35 -0.58 2.81 15.95
C PHE A 35 -1.59 1.97 15.16
N TYR A 36 -1.35 0.67 15.02
CA TYR A 36 -2.19 -0.20 14.20
C TYR A 36 -3.59 -0.41 14.76
N ARG A 37 -3.78 -0.36 16.08
CA ARG A 37 -5.12 -0.30 16.71
C ARG A 37 -5.91 0.91 16.23
N LYS A 38 -5.29 2.09 16.19
CA LYS A 38 -5.91 3.33 15.70
C LYS A 38 -6.18 3.28 14.20
N MET A 39 -5.18 2.87 13.44
CA MET A 39 -5.26 2.79 11.98
C MET A 39 -6.33 1.80 11.51
N LEU A 40 -6.31 0.58 12.04
CA LEU A 40 -7.22 -0.50 11.63
C LEU A 40 -8.56 -0.44 12.37
N GLY A 41 -8.62 0.22 13.54
CA GLY A 41 -9.81 0.30 14.38
C GLY A 41 -10.20 -1.02 15.03
N ILE A 42 -9.23 -1.93 15.24
CA ILE A 42 -9.43 -3.24 15.87
C ILE A 42 -8.32 -3.54 16.87
N GLU A 43 -8.59 -4.46 17.79
CA GLU A 43 -7.57 -4.99 18.70
C GLU A 43 -6.73 -6.07 18.02
N PRO A 44 -5.45 -6.25 18.44
CA PRO A 44 -4.66 -7.37 17.97
C PRO A 44 -5.29 -8.70 18.42
N SER A 45 -5.39 -9.65 17.51
CA SER A 45 -5.91 -11.00 17.79
C SER A 45 -4.94 -11.87 18.60
N LYS A 46 -3.66 -11.48 18.64
CA LYS A 46 -2.62 -12.14 19.44
C LYS A 46 -1.52 -11.14 19.80
N VAL A 47 -1.07 -11.21 21.06
CA VAL A 47 0.10 -10.48 21.56
C VAL A 47 1.02 -11.45 22.32
N ARG A 48 2.33 -11.36 22.10
CA ARG A 48 3.40 -12.06 22.83
C ARG A 48 4.59 -11.12 22.97
N THR A 49 5.54 -11.44 23.75
CA THR A 49 6.80 -10.67 23.86
C THR A 49 7.42 -10.50 22.48
N GLY A 50 7.62 -9.26 22.04
CA GLY A 50 8.19 -8.93 20.74
C GLY A 50 7.32 -9.29 19.53
N TYR A 51 6.01 -9.58 19.72
CA TYR A 51 5.14 -10.00 18.63
C TYR A 51 3.69 -9.54 18.82
N ALA A 52 3.07 -9.07 17.74
CA ALA A 52 1.62 -8.86 17.68
C ALA A 52 1.06 -9.33 16.34
N LYS A 53 -0.24 -9.65 16.33
CA LYS A 53 -0.97 -10.02 15.11
C LYS A 53 -2.34 -9.34 15.10
N PHE A 54 -2.67 -8.73 13.97
CA PHE A 54 -4.00 -8.21 13.66
C PHE A 54 -4.65 -9.09 12.60
N ASP A 55 -5.92 -9.44 12.82
CA ASP A 55 -6.72 -10.26 11.90
C ASP A 55 -7.83 -9.39 11.29
N VAL A 56 -7.50 -8.71 10.19
CA VAL A 56 -8.41 -7.79 9.51
C VAL A 56 -9.37 -8.58 8.63
N HIS A 57 -10.65 -8.22 8.66
CA HIS A 57 -11.68 -8.88 7.85
C HIS A 57 -11.97 -8.14 6.55
N ASN A 58 -11.83 -6.82 6.54
CA ASN A 58 -12.08 -5.99 5.36
C ASN A 58 -10.99 -4.91 5.23
N PRO A 59 -10.11 -4.98 4.22
CA PRO A 59 -9.92 -6.15 3.34
C PRO A 59 -9.36 -7.35 4.13
N PRO A 60 -9.50 -8.59 3.63
CA PRO A 60 -8.96 -9.77 4.31
C PRO A 60 -7.43 -9.72 4.39
N LEU A 61 -6.91 -9.43 5.59
CA LEU A 61 -5.48 -9.24 5.84
C LEU A 61 -5.08 -9.81 7.20
N ASN A 62 -4.01 -10.57 7.22
CA ASN A 62 -3.30 -10.99 8.41
C ASN A 62 -2.01 -10.16 8.53
N LEU A 63 -1.99 -9.20 9.44
CA LEU A 63 -0.82 -8.36 9.70
C LEU A 63 -0.12 -8.81 10.96
N SER A 64 1.15 -9.21 10.85
CA SER A 64 2.00 -9.49 11.99
C SER A 64 3.09 -8.44 12.16
N LEU A 65 3.40 -8.12 13.41
CA LEU A 65 4.46 -7.22 13.84
C LEU A 65 5.49 -8.04 14.62
N ASN A 66 6.75 -7.95 14.23
CA ASN A 66 7.85 -8.65 14.88
C ASN A 66 8.88 -7.63 15.35
N GLU A 67 9.15 -7.59 16.65
CA GLU A 67 10.17 -6.70 17.16
C GLU A 67 11.56 -7.13 16.69
N SER A 68 12.29 -6.19 16.10
CA SER A 68 13.61 -6.45 15.52
C SER A 68 14.47 -5.20 15.62
N SER A 69 15.75 -5.38 15.89
CA SER A 69 16.75 -4.31 15.81
C SER A 69 17.00 -3.82 14.38
N VAL A 70 16.57 -4.60 13.39
CA VAL A 70 16.62 -4.25 11.97
C VAL A 70 15.22 -3.84 11.53
N SER A 71 14.79 -2.64 11.88
CA SER A 71 13.64 -2.00 11.27
C SER A 71 14.16 -1.11 10.15
N GLY A 72 13.78 -1.43 8.93
CA GLY A 72 14.33 -0.71 7.80
C GLY A 72 13.38 0.36 7.27
N GLY A 73 13.68 1.61 7.49
CA GLY A 73 13.29 2.65 6.52
C GLY A 73 14.23 2.60 5.33
N GLY A 74 13.71 2.55 4.09
CA GLY A 74 14.52 2.65 2.87
C GLY A 74 14.88 1.33 2.19
N GLY A 75 14.06 0.30 2.33
CA GLY A 75 14.18 -0.97 1.58
C GLY A 75 13.45 -0.95 0.23
N ALA A 76 13.21 -2.15 -0.32
CA ALA A 76 12.49 -2.33 -1.58
C ALA A 76 10.98 -2.02 -1.47
N LEU A 77 10.42 -1.94 -0.26
CA LEU A 77 9.03 -1.54 -0.04
C LEU A 77 8.92 -0.02 -0.09
N SER A 78 8.15 0.50 -1.05
CA SER A 78 7.82 1.92 -1.15
C SER A 78 6.74 2.28 -0.12
N HIS A 79 5.58 1.66 -0.23
CA HIS A 79 4.42 1.88 0.64
C HIS A 79 3.47 0.68 0.61
N LEU A 80 2.47 0.73 1.45
CA LEU A 80 1.37 -0.22 1.54
C LEU A 80 0.06 0.52 1.27
N GLY A 81 -0.94 -0.15 0.68
CA GLY A 81 -2.18 0.53 0.34
C GLY A 81 -3.41 -0.34 0.49
N ILE A 82 -4.54 0.33 0.72
CA ILE A 82 -5.89 -0.24 0.72
C ILE A 82 -6.71 0.53 -0.30
N GLN A 83 -7.13 -0.14 -1.37
CA GLN A 83 -8.03 0.44 -2.34
C GLN A 83 -9.47 0.38 -1.82
N VAL A 84 -10.17 1.51 -1.92
CA VAL A 84 -11.58 1.65 -1.57
C VAL A 84 -12.42 1.98 -2.79
N SER A 85 -13.74 2.03 -2.64
CA SER A 85 -14.67 2.14 -3.77
C SER A 85 -15.03 3.57 -4.14
N SER A 86 -14.79 4.56 -3.25
CA SER A 86 -15.20 5.94 -3.49
C SER A 86 -14.30 6.95 -2.77
N THR A 87 -14.37 8.22 -3.22
CA THR A 87 -13.75 9.36 -2.52
C THR A 87 -14.33 9.51 -1.10
N GLU A 88 -15.61 9.25 -0.93
CA GLU A 88 -16.27 9.30 0.38
C GLU A 88 -15.64 8.31 1.35
N ASP A 89 -15.26 7.10 0.91
CA ASP A 89 -14.56 6.11 1.73
C ASP A 89 -13.15 6.58 2.12
N VAL A 90 -12.43 7.26 1.20
CA VAL A 90 -11.14 7.90 1.50
C VAL A 90 -11.31 8.96 2.58
N LEU A 91 -12.29 9.86 2.42
CA LEU A 91 -12.56 10.95 3.37
C LEU A 91 -13.04 10.41 4.73
N ALA A 92 -13.88 9.38 4.74
CA ALA A 92 -14.34 8.73 5.96
C ALA A 92 -13.18 8.06 6.71
N THR A 93 -12.25 7.43 5.98
CA THR A 93 -11.04 6.84 6.58
C THR A 93 -10.14 7.92 7.17
N ARG A 94 -9.91 9.01 6.45
CA ARG A 94 -9.16 10.18 6.95
C ARG A 94 -9.77 10.70 8.25
N GLN A 95 -11.09 10.91 8.28
CA GLN A 95 -11.77 11.40 9.47
C GLN A 95 -11.58 10.45 10.64
N LYS A 96 -11.77 9.15 10.43
CA LYS A 96 -11.56 8.11 11.45
C LYS A 96 -10.12 8.12 11.99
N TRP A 97 -9.13 8.29 11.15
CA TRP A 97 -7.72 8.36 11.55
C TRP A 97 -7.43 9.62 12.35
N ASN A 98 -7.93 10.78 11.91
CA ASN A 98 -7.79 12.05 12.62
C ASN A 98 -8.45 12.01 14.01
N ASP A 99 -9.66 11.44 14.10
CA ASP A 99 -10.38 11.27 15.38
C ASP A 99 -9.62 10.34 16.35
N ALA A 100 -8.90 9.36 15.81
CA ALA A 100 -8.01 8.49 16.58
C ALA A 100 -6.65 9.14 16.92
N GLY A 101 -6.41 10.39 16.46
CA GLY A 101 -5.17 11.14 16.71
C GLY A 101 -3.99 10.70 15.86
N LEU A 102 -4.24 10.15 14.66
CA LEU A 102 -3.21 9.93 13.64
C LEU A 102 -3.09 11.18 12.75
N LEU A 103 -1.87 11.51 12.37
CA LEU A 103 -1.62 12.58 11.41
C LEU A 103 -1.77 12.05 9.99
N THR A 104 -2.65 12.66 9.22
CA THR A 104 -2.90 12.28 7.82
C THR A 104 -2.31 13.29 6.85
N ARG A 105 -1.96 12.81 5.66
CA ARG A 105 -1.59 13.62 4.49
C ARG A 105 -2.50 13.23 3.34
N ASP A 106 -3.12 14.21 2.69
CA ASP A 106 -4.06 13.98 1.60
C ASP A 106 -3.44 14.31 0.24
N GLU A 107 -3.80 13.55 -0.76
CA GLU A 107 -3.51 13.80 -2.16
C GLU A 107 -4.81 13.58 -2.96
N MET A 108 -5.49 14.68 -3.29
CA MET A 108 -6.78 14.61 -3.99
C MET A 108 -6.59 14.96 -5.46
N GLN A 109 -7.31 14.28 -6.36
CA GLN A 109 -7.24 14.45 -7.80
C GLN A 109 -5.80 14.32 -8.34
N THR A 110 -5.01 13.46 -7.70
CA THR A 110 -3.59 13.33 -8.04
C THR A 110 -3.40 12.34 -9.18
N SER A 111 -2.66 12.77 -10.22
CA SER A 111 -2.23 11.87 -11.30
C SER A 111 -1.04 11.05 -10.82
N CYS A 112 -1.24 9.74 -10.67
CA CYS A 112 -0.21 8.82 -10.22
C CYS A 112 -0.40 7.46 -10.89
N CYS A 113 0.71 6.82 -11.29
CA CYS A 113 0.67 5.48 -11.84
C CYS A 113 -0.31 5.30 -13.00
N TYR A 114 -0.38 6.30 -13.90
CA TYR A 114 -1.28 6.36 -15.06
C TYR A 114 -2.78 6.45 -14.71
N ALA A 115 -3.11 6.90 -13.51
CA ALA A 115 -4.47 7.05 -13.03
C ALA A 115 -4.67 8.37 -12.28
N VAL A 116 -5.90 8.90 -12.25
CA VAL A 116 -6.31 9.94 -11.30
C VAL A 116 -6.85 9.27 -10.06
N GLN A 117 -6.37 9.69 -8.90
CA GLN A 117 -6.67 9.05 -7.62
C GLN A 117 -6.94 10.11 -6.55
N ASP A 118 -7.80 9.75 -5.59
CA ASP A 118 -7.90 10.42 -4.29
C ASP A 118 -7.30 9.51 -3.24
N LYS A 119 -6.47 10.08 -2.34
CA LYS A 119 -5.74 9.32 -1.33
C LYS A 119 -5.64 10.05 -0.02
N THR A 120 -5.54 9.28 1.05
CA THR A 120 -5.07 9.75 2.36
C THR A 120 -4.00 8.80 2.89
N TRP A 121 -3.01 9.35 3.58
CA TRP A 121 -1.80 8.65 4.03
C TRP A 121 -1.64 8.75 5.53
N VAL A 122 -1.03 7.73 6.12
CA VAL A 122 -0.46 7.75 7.48
C VAL A 122 0.88 7.04 7.49
N SER A 123 1.78 7.44 8.38
CA SER A 123 3.08 6.78 8.59
C SER A 123 3.06 6.06 9.92
N ASP A 124 3.51 4.80 9.94
CA ASP A 124 3.69 4.07 11.18
C ASP A 124 4.93 4.54 11.96
N PRO A 125 5.15 4.10 13.22
CA PRO A 125 6.29 4.53 14.03
C PRO A 125 7.67 4.16 13.45
N ASP A 126 7.71 3.24 12.51
CA ASP A 126 8.94 2.79 11.83
C ASP A 126 9.15 3.46 10.47
N GLY A 127 8.20 4.31 10.03
CA GLY A 127 8.25 5.06 8.78
C GLY A 127 7.66 4.30 7.60
N ASN A 128 6.91 3.22 7.82
CA ASN A 128 6.17 2.59 6.73
C ASN A 128 4.96 3.46 6.39
N GLU A 129 4.87 3.85 5.13
CA GLU A 129 3.76 4.63 4.60
C GLU A 129 2.58 3.72 4.24
N TRP A 130 1.39 4.10 4.69
CA TRP A 130 0.12 3.46 4.33
C TRP A 130 -0.79 4.47 3.64
N GLU A 131 -1.34 4.07 2.49
CA GLU A 131 -2.37 4.85 1.81
C GLU A 131 -3.73 4.15 1.86
N VAL A 132 -4.80 4.94 1.87
CA VAL A 132 -6.13 4.52 1.44
C VAL A 132 -6.49 5.35 0.22
N PHE A 133 -6.83 4.70 -0.87
CA PHE A 133 -7.01 5.36 -2.16
C PHE A 133 -8.19 4.81 -2.96
N VAL A 134 -8.71 5.65 -3.85
CA VAL A 134 -9.65 5.28 -4.90
C VAL A 134 -9.12 5.71 -6.26
N VAL A 135 -9.33 4.88 -7.27
CA VAL A 135 -9.04 5.21 -8.67
C VAL A 135 -10.27 5.86 -9.28
N LEU A 136 -10.15 7.13 -9.68
CA LEU A 136 -11.23 7.92 -10.30
C LEU A 136 -11.22 7.76 -11.82
N GLN A 137 -10.04 7.74 -12.41
CA GLN A 137 -9.84 7.54 -13.83
C GLN A 137 -8.59 6.70 -14.05
N ASP A 138 -8.73 5.61 -14.78
CA ASP A 138 -7.64 4.71 -15.15
C ASP A 138 -7.17 4.99 -16.59
N ASN A 139 -6.01 4.44 -16.96
CA ASN A 139 -5.48 4.51 -18.34
C ASN A 139 -5.18 5.93 -18.85
N LEU A 140 -4.61 6.79 -18.02
CA LEU A 140 -4.05 8.07 -18.49
C LEU A 140 -2.87 7.82 -19.43
N ALA A 141 -2.68 8.72 -20.40
CA ALA A 141 -1.44 8.76 -21.16
C ALA A 141 -0.24 8.93 -20.23
N GLU A 142 0.94 8.43 -20.65
CA GLU A 142 2.17 8.58 -19.86
C GLU A 142 2.35 10.04 -19.41
N SER A 143 2.29 10.26 -18.09
CA SER A 143 2.61 11.55 -17.50
C SER A 143 4.03 11.51 -16.98
N THR A 144 4.76 12.60 -17.10
CA THR A 144 6.14 12.74 -16.60
C THR A 144 6.22 12.80 -15.07
N SER A 145 5.09 12.77 -14.36
CA SER A 145 4.99 12.86 -12.91
C SER A 145 4.86 11.46 -12.31
N CYS A 146 5.93 10.97 -11.69
CA CYS A 146 5.93 9.75 -10.89
C CYS A 146 5.60 10.07 -9.42
N CYS A 147 4.83 9.21 -8.76
CA CYS A 147 4.50 9.36 -7.34
C CYS A 147 5.76 9.45 -6.47
N GLY A 148 5.91 10.56 -5.78
CA GLY A 148 6.93 10.72 -4.72
C GLY A 148 8.37 10.93 -5.16
N VAL A 149 8.65 11.14 -6.46
CA VAL A 149 9.97 11.52 -6.97
C VAL A 149 9.90 12.88 -7.66
N THR A 150 10.86 13.73 -7.37
CA THR A 150 11.04 15.02 -8.07
C THR A 150 11.44 14.76 -9.53
N GLU A 151 11.11 15.69 -10.44
CA GLU A 151 11.36 15.58 -11.90
C GLU A 151 12.77 15.12 -12.31
N GLU A 152 13.77 15.33 -11.45
CA GLU A 152 15.17 14.96 -11.72
C GLU A 152 15.47 13.46 -11.64
N THR A 153 14.56 12.64 -11.11
CA THR A 153 14.77 11.19 -10.92
C THR A 153 13.89 10.30 -11.78
N CYS A 154 12.97 10.86 -12.55
CA CYS A 154 12.25 10.11 -13.58
C CYS A 154 13.23 9.72 -14.69
N ALA A 155 13.52 8.43 -14.79
CA ALA A 155 14.51 7.86 -15.69
C ALA A 155 14.33 8.33 -17.14
N THR A 156 15.42 8.79 -17.73
CA THR A 156 15.57 8.92 -19.17
C THR A 156 15.11 7.64 -19.87
N PRO A 157 14.33 7.71 -20.95
CA PRO A 157 13.94 6.53 -21.69
C PRO A 157 15.19 5.76 -22.14
N LEU A 158 15.25 4.47 -21.84
CA LEU A 158 16.29 3.56 -22.29
C LEU A 158 16.36 3.63 -23.81
N THR A 159 17.38 4.28 -24.32
CA THR A 159 17.69 4.32 -25.74
C THR A 159 17.88 2.89 -26.21
N ARG A 160 16.99 2.45 -27.09
CA ARG A 160 17.04 1.14 -27.72
C ARG A 160 18.41 0.98 -28.38
N ILE A 161 19.25 0.12 -27.83
CA ILE A 161 20.53 -0.25 -28.48
C ILE A 161 20.14 -0.97 -29.77
N GLN A 162 20.37 -0.32 -30.91
CA GLN A 162 20.34 -0.98 -32.20
C GLN A 162 21.52 -1.92 -32.23
N MET A 163 21.26 -3.23 -32.27
CA MET A 163 22.27 -4.20 -32.68
C MET A 163 22.50 -3.97 -34.16
N VAL A 164 23.70 -3.58 -34.49
CA VAL A 164 24.23 -3.57 -35.85
C VAL A 164 24.74 -5.00 -36.13
N GLU A 165 24.31 -5.56 -37.25
CA GLU A 165 24.75 -6.84 -37.80
C GLU A 165 26.26 -6.86 -38.08
#